data_27690e1a7bc9768cac2a298ec9c85903
#
_entry.id   27690e1a7bc9768cac2a298ec9c85903
#
_cell.length_a   1.000
_cell.length_b   1.000
_cell.length_c   1.000
_cell.angle_alpha   90.00
_cell.angle_beta   90.00
_cell.angle_gamma   90.00
#
_symmetry.space_group_name_H-M   'P 1'
#
loop_
_entity.id
_entity.type
_entity.pdbx_description
1 polymer ?
#
loop_
_entity_poly.entity_id
_entity_poly.type
_entity_poly.pdbx_seq_one_letter_code
_entity_poly.pdbx_strand_id
1 'polypeptide(L)'
;MKRPVFTGAAVAIITPMNTDGSVNYDELGRIIDDQIAHSTDAIVICGTTGESPTLTDEEHTECIRYTVKKAAGRVPVIAGTGSNDTKYAIWLSQQAETDGADALLLVTPYYNKTSQAGLLAHYTAIADAVHIPCILYNVPSRTGCNLTPATLAELAKHPNINAVKEACGNISHVAEIAAACGDSLNIYSGNDDQIVPLLALGGKGVISVLSNVAPQYTHDICAKWFAGETAESLSMQLKAVPLIKALFADVNPIPVKWAMNRLGWNAGDCRLPLVAPSAAVQAQLETAMQEFGLLK
;
A
#
# COMPACT_ATOMS: atom_id res chain seq x y z
N MET A 1 4.85 18.00 14.98
CA MET A 1 5.06 16.99 13.89
C MET A 1 4.77 15.62 14.44
N LYS A 2 3.89 14.84 13.80
CA LYS A 2 3.69 13.42 14.13
C LYS A 2 4.85 12.60 13.60
N ARG A 3 5.39 11.69 14.42
CA ARG A 3 6.43 10.76 13.96
C ARG A 3 5.83 9.85 12.88
N PRO A 4 6.43 9.74 11.68
CA PRO A 4 5.93 8.84 10.65
C PRO A 4 6.04 7.37 11.11
N VAL A 5 5.14 6.51 10.64
CA VAL A 5 5.18 5.05 10.89
C VAL A 5 6.44 4.46 10.28
N PHE A 6 6.78 4.91 9.08
CA PHE A 6 8.05 4.60 8.40
C PHE A 6 8.48 5.78 7.52
N THR A 7 9.69 5.74 7.01
CA THR A 7 10.20 6.64 5.97
C THR A 7 10.87 5.79 4.91
N GLY A 8 10.53 6.00 3.62
CA GLY A 8 11.06 5.17 2.54
C GLY A 8 9.98 4.42 1.76
N ALA A 9 10.21 3.16 1.42
CA ALA A 9 9.31 2.35 0.60
C ALA A 9 8.70 1.19 1.40
N ALA A 10 7.39 1.23 1.61
CA ALA A 10 6.63 0.08 2.10
C ALA A 10 6.10 -0.74 0.93
N VAL A 11 6.16 -2.07 1.03
CA VAL A 11 5.51 -2.95 0.05
C VAL A 11 4.02 -3.10 0.37
N ALA A 12 3.13 -2.84 -0.59
CA ALA A 12 1.77 -3.37 -0.58
C ALA A 12 1.85 -4.83 -1.04
N ILE A 13 2.14 -5.74 -0.09
CA ILE A 13 2.48 -7.13 -0.39
C ILE A 13 1.30 -7.89 -0.97
N ILE A 14 1.56 -8.77 -1.95
CA ILE A 14 0.55 -9.71 -2.45
C ILE A 14 0.23 -10.76 -1.39
N THR A 15 -0.96 -11.39 -1.50
CA THR A 15 -1.28 -12.62 -0.80
C THR A 15 -1.12 -13.80 -1.77
N PRO A 16 -0.08 -14.63 -1.61
CA PRO A 16 0.10 -15.79 -2.48
C PRO A 16 -0.97 -16.84 -2.17
N MET A 17 -1.48 -17.49 -3.24
CA MET A 17 -2.56 -18.48 -3.16
C MET A 17 -2.08 -19.83 -3.68
N ASN A 18 -2.53 -20.91 -3.04
CA ASN A 18 -2.39 -22.28 -3.53
C ASN A 18 -3.35 -22.53 -4.72
N THR A 19 -3.18 -23.63 -5.42
CA THR A 19 -4.02 -24.03 -6.55
C THR A 19 -5.48 -24.26 -6.19
N ASP A 20 -5.78 -24.58 -4.93
CA ASP A 20 -7.14 -24.70 -4.40
C ASP A 20 -7.74 -23.37 -3.95
N GLY A 21 -6.98 -22.29 -4.09
CA GLY A 21 -7.36 -20.92 -3.70
C GLY A 21 -7.13 -20.60 -2.22
N SER A 22 -6.63 -21.51 -1.39
CA SER A 22 -6.23 -21.20 -0.01
C SER A 22 -4.98 -20.32 0.04
N VAL A 23 -4.77 -19.58 1.14
CA VAL A 23 -3.58 -18.76 1.32
C VAL A 23 -2.33 -19.62 1.47
N ASN A 24 -1.29 -19.31 0.70
CA ASN A 24 0.02 -19.97 0.77
C ASN A 24 0.92 -19.25 1.77
N TYR A 25 0.83 -19.58 3.05
CA TYR A 25 1.60 -18.94 4.11
C TYR A 25 3.10 -19.19 4.00
N ASP A 26 3.54 -20.36 3.50
CA ASP A 26 4.97 -20.66 3.32
C ASP A 26 5.58 -19.69 2.30
N GLU A 27 4.89 -19.47 1.18
CA GLU A 27 5.35 -18.52 0.16
C GLU A 27 5.23 -17.07 0.64
N LEU A 28 4.17 -16.71 1.37
CA LEU A 28 4.07 -15.39 2.00
C LEU A 28 5.27 -15.14 2.91
N GLY A 29 5.67 -16.14 3.70
CA GLY A 29 6.83 -16.04 4.58
C GLY A 29 8.15 -15.85 3.82
N ARG A 30 8.32 -16.51 2.67
CA ARG A 30 9.50 -16.35 1.80
C ARG A 30 9.55 -14.93 1.20
N ILE A 31 8.39 -14.43 0.71
CA ILE A 31 8.30 -13.07 0.16
C ILE A 31 8.60 -12.03 1.23
N ILE A 32 8.08 -12.18 2.46
CA ILE A 32 8.37 -11.28 3.58
C ILE A 32 9.88 -11.24 3.88
N ASP A 33 10.54 -12.39 3.95
CA ASP A 33 11.98 -12.44 4.20
C ASP A 33 12.78 -11.78 3.07
N ASP A 34 12.39 -11.99 1.83
CA ASP A 34 13.02 -11.37 0.66
C ASP A 34 12.85 -9.85 0.67
N GLN A 35 11.64 -9.34 0.95
CA GLN A 35 11.37 -7.92 1.07
C GLN A 35 12.27 -7.27 2.13
N ILE A 36 12.40 -7.89 3.28
CA ILE A 36 13.25 -7.39 4.37
C ILE A 36 14.73 -7.45 3.99
N ALA A 37 15.17 -8.52 3.33
CA ALA A 37 16.55 -8.67 2.85
C ALA A 37 16.91 -7.63 1.78
N HIS A 38 15.91 -7.12 1.03
CA HIS A 38 16.06 -6.08 0.01
C HIS A 38 15.56 -4.71 0.48
N SER A 39 15.75 -4.42 1.76
CA SER A 39 15.61 -3.09 2.36
C SER A 39 14.21 -2.46 2.30
N THR A 40 13.13 -3.28 2.24
CA THR A 40 11.79 -2.70 2.41
C THR A 40 11.67 -2.03 3.78
N ASP A 41 11.08 -0.82 3.84
CA ASP A 41 11.00 -0.02 5.06
C ASP A 41 9.76 -0.33 5.92
N ALA A 42 8.74 -0.97 5.34
CA ALA A 42 7.56 -1.47 6.02
C ALA A 42 6.81 -2.47 5.14
N ILE A 43 5.94 -3.29 5.74
CA ILE A 43 5.08 -4.23 5.01
C ILE A 43 3.61 -3.84 5.24
N VAL A 44 2.86 -3.64 4.15
CA VAL A 44 1.41 -3.46 4.20
C VAL A 44 0.75 -4.76 3.79
N ILE A 45 0.20 -5.48 4.77
CA ILE A 45 -0.54 -6.73 4.57
C ILE A 45 -2.04 -6.48 4.44
N CYS A 46 -2.74 -7.30 3.69
CA CYS A 46 -4.18 -7.21 3.47
C CYS A 46 -4.66 -5.85 2.94
N GLY A 47 -3.81 -5.17 2.14
CA GLY A 47 -4.24 -4.04 1.32
C GLY A 47 -4.98 -4.52 0.06
N THR A 48 -5.27 -3.59 -0.86
CA THR A 48 -5.87 -3.92 -2.17
C THR A 48 -5.05 -4.95 -2.94
N THR A 49 -3.72 -4.79 -2.95
CA THR A 49 -2.78 -5.71 -3.62
C THR A 49 -2.76 -7.09 -2.96
N GLY A 50 -3.07 -7.18 -1.67
CA GLY A 50 -3.22 -8.42 -0.92
C GLY A 50 -4.60 -9.06 -1.05
N GLU A 51 -5.45 -8.61 -1.96
CA GLU A 51 -6.78 -9.18 -2.23
C GLU A 51 -7.71 -9.24 -1.01
N SER A 52 -7.61 -8.26 -0.09
CA SER A 52 -8.39 -8.23 1.15
C SER A 52 -9.90 -8.48 0.98
N PRO A 53 -10.60 -8.01 -0.10
CA PRO A 53 -12.04 -8.22 -0.25
C PRO A 53 -12.46 -9.69 -0.45
N THR A 54 -11.53 -10.57 -0.80
CA THR A 54 -11.80 -11.99 -1.08
C THR A 54 -11.20 -12.94 -0.04
N LEU A 55 -10.57 -12.41 1.00
CA LEU A 55 -10.18 -13.16 2.19
C LEU A 55 -11.39 -13.32 3.11
N THR A 56 -11.55 -14.50 3.73
CA THR A 56 -12.48 -14.65 4.85
C THR A 56 -11.96 -13.89 6.08
N ASP A 57 -12.80 -13.68 7.08
CA ASP A 57 -12.37 -12.99 8.32
C ASP A 57 -11.21 -13.73 9.00
N GLU A 58 -11.25 -15.07 8.99
CA GLU A 58 -10.20 -15.94 9.53
C GLU A 58 -8.90 -15.81 8.74
N GLU A 59 -8.96 -15.83 7.41
CA GLU A 59 -7.79 -15.66 6.55
C GLU A 59 -7.20 -14.25 6.69
N HIS A 60 -8.04 -13.22 6.77
CA HIS A 60 -7.60 -11.84 6.91
C HIS A 60 -6.82 -11.64 8.22
N THR A 61 -7.40 -12.06 9.34
CA THR A 61 -6.75 -11.97 10.66
C THR A 61 -5.50 -12.85 10.74
N GLU A 62 -5.53 -14.06 10.16
CA GLU A 62 -4.36 -14.93 10.15
C GLU A 62 -3.22 -14.38 9.26
N CYS A 63 -3.52 -13.77 8.11
CA CYS A 63 -2.51 -13.09 7.30
C CYS A 63 -1.80 -11.97 8.07
N ILE A 64 -2.55 -11.18 8.85
CA ILE A 64 -1.98 -10.12 9.70
C ILE A 64 -1.08 -10.74 10.77
N ARG A 65 -1.61 -11.67 11.56
CA ARG A 65 -0.89 -12.36 12.64
C ARG A 65 0.38 -13.05 12.15
N TYR A 66 0.27 -13.78 11.03
CA TYR A 66 1.39 -14.46 10.40
C TYR A 66 2.48 -13.46 9.97
N THR A 67 2.08 -12.35 9.34
CA THR A 67 3.03 -11.33 8.86
C THR A 67 3.74 -10.64 10.03
N VAL A 68 3.03 -10.28 11.10
CA VAL A 68 3.62 -9.71 12.32
C VAL A 68 4.64 -10.68 12.93
N LYS A 69 4.25 -11.94 13.11
CA LYS A 69 5.14 -12.98 13.64
C LYS A 69 6.36 -13.19 12.74
N LYS A 70 6.18 -13.20 11.43
CA LYS A 70 7.25 -13.43 10.45
C LYS A 70 8.19 -12.24 10.34
N ALA A 71 7.67 -11.02 10.35
CA ALA A 71 8.49 -9.80 10.38
C ALA A 71 9.31 -9.68 11.66
N ALA A 72 8.76 -10.15 12.78
CA ALA A 72 9.44 -10.23 14.09
C ALA A 72 10.11 -8.89 14.51
N GLY A 73 9.44 -7.77 14.25
CA GLY A 73 9.92 -6.43 14.59
C GLY A 73 11.09 -5.91 13.72
N ARG A 74 11.49 -6.64 12.67
CA ARG A 74 12.55 -6.20 11.74
C ARG A 74 12.14 -4.98 10.93
N VAL A 75 10.87 -4.89 10.58
CA VAL A 75 10.23 -3.73 9.91
C VAL A 75 8.80 -3.58 10.43
N PRO A 76 8.22 -2.36 10.40
CA PRO A 76 6.81 -2.16 10.77
C PRO A 76 5.86 -2.96 9.87
N VAL A 77 4.80 -3.51 10.48
CA VAL A 77 3.69 -4.17 9.78
C VAL A 77 2.44 -3.30 9.87
N ILE A 78 1.92 -2.91 8.72
CA ILE A 78 0.73 -2.09 8.57
C ILE A 78 -0.41 -2.96 8.07
N ALA A 79 -1.48 -3.09 8.85
CA ALA A 79 -2.61 -3.93 8.50
C ALA A 79 -3.68 -3.15 7.72
N GLY A 80 -4.10 -3.66 6.56
CA GLY A 80 -5.24 -3.15 5.80
C GLY A 80 -6.55 -3.58 6.46
N THR A 81 -7.23 -2.67 7.15
CA THR A 81 -8.45 -2.95 7.91
C THR A 81 -9.63 -2.06 7.55
N GLY A 82 -9.45 -1.16 6.56
CA GLY A 82 -10.52 -0.29 6.08
C GLY A 82 -11.67 -1.06 5.44
N SER A 83 -12.89 -0.59 5.69
CA SER A 83 -14.13 -1.14 5.14
C SER A 83 -15.13 -0.03 4.84
N ASN A 84 -16.15 -0.35 4.05
CA ASN A 84 -17.32 0.49 3.83
C ASN A 84 -18.40 0.33 4.92
N ASP A 85 -18.17 -0.54 5.90
CA ASP A 85 -18.93 -0.67 7.14
C ASP A 85 -18.04 -0.25 8.33
N THR A 86 -18.45 0.80 9.03
CA THR A 86 -17.69 1.36 10.17
C THR A 86 -17.51 0.34 11.30
N LYS A 87 -18.54 -0.46 11.61
CA LYS A 87 -18.47 -1.45 12.68
C LYS A 87 -17.49 -2.56 12.34
N TYR A 88 -17.52 -3.02 11.10
CA TYR A 88 -16.59 -4.05 10.63
C TYR A 88 -15.15 -3.51 10.61
N ALA A 89 -14.94 -2.28 10.13
CA ALA A 89 -13.63 -1.64 10.17
C ALA A 89 -13.08 -1.49 11.60
N ILE A 90 -13.91 -1.14 12.56
CA ILE A 90 -13.54 -1.08 14.00
C ILE A 90 -13.13 -2.47 14.49
N TRP A 91 -13.98 -3.48 14.28
CA TRP A 91 -13.69 -4.85 14.72
C TRP A 91 -12.36 -5.36 14.14
N LEU A 92 -12.17 -5.24 12.82
CA LEU A 92 -10.98 -5.73 12.16
C LEU A 92 -9.72 -4.96 12.60
N SER A 93 -9.85 -3.64 12.85
CA SER A 93 -8.76 -2.81 13.37
C SER A 93 -8.32 -3.21 14.77
N GLN A 94 -9.28 -3.54 15.64
CA GLN A 94 -9.01 -4.05 17.00
C GLN A 94 -8.37 -5.45 16.96
N GLN A 95 -8.79 -6.32 16.04
CA GLN A 95 -8.12 -7.61 15.84
C GLN A 95 -6.68 -7.42 15.39
N ALA A 96 -6.43 -6.53 14.40
CA ALA A 96 -5.08 -6.24 13.91
C ALA A 96 -4.17 -5.66 15.02
N GLU A 97 -4.68 -4.77 15.86
CA GLU A 97 -3.96 -4.25 17.03
C GLU A 97 -3.62 -5.37 18.02
N THR A 98 -4.59 -6.24 18.32
CA THR A 98 -4.41 -7.41 19.21
C THR A 98 -3.36 -8.39 18.64
N ASP A 99 -3.34 -8.58 17.32
CA ASP A 99 -2.38 -9.43 16.62
C ASP A 99 -0.99 -8.78 16.50
N GLY A 100 -0.82 -7.53 16.96
CA GLY A 100 0.46 -6.84 17.08
C GLY A 100 0.89 -6.04 15.84
N ALA A 101 -0.05 -5.61 15.00
CA ALA A 101 0.23 -4.66 13.92
C ALA A 101 0.73 -3.32 14.48
N ASP A 102 1.70 -2.70 13.79
CA ASP A 102 2.28 -1.41 14.19
C ASP A 102 1.44 -0.21 13.76
N ALA A 103 0.60 -0.38 12.73
CA ALA A 103 -0.31 0.65 12.23
C ALA A 103 -1.44 0.02 11.37
N LEU A 104 -2.44 0.84 11.06
CA LEU A 104 -3.59 0.45 10.24
C LEU A 104 -3.60 1.24 8.92
N LEU A 105 -4.01 0.59 7.82
CA LEU A 105 -4.33 1.24 6.56
C LEU A 105 -5.84 1.19 6.33
N LEU A 106 -6.48 2.36 6.28
CA LEU A 106 -7.93 2.52 6.28
C LEU A 106 -8.39 3.14 4.95
N VAL A 107 -8.85 2.32 4.01
CA VAL A 107 -9.41 2.81 2.74
C VAL A 107 -10.71 3.58 2.98
N THR A 108 -10.98 4.61 2.14
CA THR A 108 -12.27 5.32 2.16
C THR A 108 -13.43 4.36 1.89
N PRO A 109 -14.62 4.57 2.51
CA PRO A 109 -15.79 3.76 2.20
C PRO A 109 -16.06 3.72 0.69
N TYR A 110 -16.03 2.52 0.13
CA TYR A 110 -16.27 2.23 -1.28
C TYR A 110 -17.70 1.77 -1.47
N TYR A 111 -18.23 1.87 -2.68
CA TYR A 111 -19.55 1.44 -3.10
C TYR A 111 -20.70 2.29 -2.49
N ASN A 112 -21.02 2.14 -1.18
CA ASN A 112 -22.03 2.96 -0.50
C ASN A 112 -21.62 4.42 -0.36
N LYS A 113 -20.30 4.76 -0.42
CA LYS A 113 -19.73 6.10 -0.33
C LYS A 113 -20.18 6.84 0.92
N THR A 114 -19.86 8.13 1.04
CA THR A 114 -20.40 9.03 2.07
C THR A 114 -20.03 10.47 1.76
N SER A 115 -20.58 11.43 2.55
CA SER A 115 -20.19 12.84 2.54
C SER A 115 -18.90 13.07 3.33
N GLN A 116 -18.30 14.27 3.21
CA GLN A 116 -17.13 14.64 4.01
C GLN A 116 -17.41 14.57 5.52
N ALA A 117 -18.60 14.97 5.95
CA ALA A 117 -19.03 14.81 7.36
C ALA A 117 -19.10 13.34 7.77
N GLY A 118 -19.57 12.46 6.87
CA GLY A 118 -19.58 11.02 7.12
C GLY A 118 -18.17 10.42 7.17
N LEU A 119 -17.21 10.91 6.36
CA LEU A 119 -15.80 10.53 6.44
C LEU A 119 -15.18 10.94 7.78
N LEU A 120 -15.46 12.14 8.25
CA LEU A 120 -15.04 12.60 9.58
C LEU A 120 -15.56 11.65 10.67
N ALA A 121 -16.86 11.37 10.67
CA ALA A 121 -17.46 10.48 11.68
C ALA A 121 -16.91 9.05 11.60
N HIS A 122 -16.78 8.49 10.39
CA HIS A 122 -16.26 7.14 10.13
C HIS A 122 -14.84 6.97 10.67
N TYR A 123 -13.92 7.84 10.25
CA TYR A 123 -12.52 7.71 10.63
C TYR A 123 -12.26 8.07 12.11
N THR A 124 -13.00 9.03 12.66
CA THR A 124 -12.93 9.33 14.09
C THR A 124 -13.37 8.12 14.92
N ALA A 125 -14.49 7.48 14.57
CA ALA A 125 -14.98 6.31 15.28
C ALA A 125 -13.98 5.13 15.24
N ILE A 126 -13.28 4.92 14.12
CA ILE A 126 -12.25 3.88 14.01
C ILE A 126 -11.03 4.26 14.87
N ALA A 127 -10.56 5.50 14.73
CA ALA A 127 -9.37 5.98 15.42
C ALA A 127 -9.55 6.06 16.96
N ASP A 128 -10.78 6.34 17.43
CA ASP A 128 -11.14 6.29 18.86
C ASP A 128 -11.15 4.86 19.44
N ALA A 129 -11.34 3.85 18.58
CA ALA A 129 -11.48 2.46 19.01
C ALA A 129 -10.14 1.69 19.07
N VAL A 130 -9.02 2.32 18.70
CA VAL A 130 -7.68 1.72 18.66
C VAL A 130 -6.63 2.67 19.24
N HIS A 131 -5.43 2.14 19.56
CA HIS A 131 -4.32 2.93 20.15
C HIS A 131 -3.12 3.04 19.21
N ILE A 132 -3.11 2.30 18.10
CA ILE A 132 -2.04 2.33 17.10
C ILE A 132 -2.33 3.35 15.99
N PRO A 133 -1.28 3.85 15.28
CA PRO A 133 -1.42 4.83 14.21
C PRO A 133 -2.34 4.37 13.07
N CYS A 134 -3.23 5.27 12.61
CA CYS A 134 -4.08 5.08 11.45
C CYS A 134 -3.51 5.84 10.25
N ILE A 135 -3.37 5.17 9.12
CA ILE A 135 -3.03 5.73 7.80
C ILE A 135 -4.30 5.69 6.97
N LEU A 136 -4.85 6.85 6.63
CA LEU A 136 -6.03 6.96 5.77
C LEU A 136 -5.63 6.63 4.33
N TYR A 137 -6.47 5.93 3.58
CA TYR A 137 -6.16 5.61 2.18
C TYR A 137 -7.18 6.23 1.23
N ASN A 138 -6.72 7.24 0.48
CA ASN A 138 -7.50 7.96 -0.51
C ASN A 138 -7.22 7.42 -1.91
N VAL A 139 -8.21 6.75 -2.52
CA VAL A 139 -8.11 6.17 -3.87
C VAL A 139 -9.44 6.30 -4.61
N PRO A 140 -9.83 7.53 -4.99
CA PRO A 140 -11.17 7.81 -5.53
C PRO A 140 -11.48 7.07 -6.84
N SER A 141 -10.47 6.69 -7.63
CA SER A 141 -10.64 5.86 -8.83
C SER A 141 -11.21 4.47 -8.55
N ARG A 142 -11.00 3.92 -7.33
CA ARG A 142 -11.53 2.64 -6.90
C ARG A 142 -12.78 2.78 -6.04
N THR A 143 -12.81 3.77 -5.16
CA THR A 143 -13.87 3.88 -4.15
C THR A 143 -15.02 4.79 -4.60
N GLY A 144 -14.78 5.71 -5.53
CA GLY A 144 -15.71 6.77 -5.88
C GLY A 144 -15.91 7.80 -4.74
N CYS A 145 -15.02 7.78 -3.73
CA CYS A 145 -15.06 8.67 -2.57
C CYS A 145 -13.69 9.32 -2.42
N ASN A 146 -13.65 10.66 -2.32
CA ASN A 146 -12.40 11.42 -2.22
C ASN A 146 -12.35 12.19 -0.90
N LEU A 147 -11.23 12.11 -0.20
CA LEU A 147 -10.92 12.93 0.98
C LEU A 147 -10.45 14.31 0.53
N THR A 148 -11.16 15.36 0.95
CA THR A 148 -10.71 16.72 0.66
C THR A 148 -9.58 17.16 1.60
N PRO A 149 -8.72 18.13 1.20
CA PRO A 149 -7.68 18.68 2.08
C PRO A 149 -8.24 19.21 3.40
N ALA A 150 -9.41 19.87 3.38
CA ALA A 150 -10.07 20.37 4.58
C ALA A 150 -10.50 19.24 5.54
N THR A 151 -11.03 18.14 4.99
CA THR A 151 -11.40 16.94 5.79
C THR A 151 -10.16 16.29 6.40
N LEU A 152 -9.07 16.18 5.63
CA LEU A 152 -7.80 15.64 6.12
C LEU A 152 -7.19 16.52 7.22
N ALA A 153 -7.25 17.85 7.08
CA ALA A 153 -6.78 18.79 8.10
C ALA A 153 -7.57 18.66 9.42
N GLU A 154 -8.88 18.40 9.34
CA GLU A 154 -9.70 18.15 10.54
C GLU A 154 -9.35 16.80 11.17
N LEU A 155 -9.27 15.73 10.38
CA LEU A 155 -8.89 14.39 10.84
C LEU A 155 -7.47 14.35 11.43
N ALA A 156 -6.56 15.14 10.88
CA ALA A 156 -5.18 15.25 11.36
C ALA A 156 -5.05 15.76 12.81
N LYS A 157 -6.10 16.37 13.36
CA LYS A 157 -6.15 16.79 14.77
C LYS A 157 -6.27 15.59 15.74
N HIS A 158 -6.80 14.48 15.25
CA HIS A 158 -6.92 13.25 16.04
C HIS A 158 -5.53 12.65 16.31
N PRO A 159 -5.18 12.28 17.56
CA PRO A 159 -3.84 11.78 17.89
C PRO A 159 -3.44 10.52 17.11
N ASN A 160 -4.36 9.59 16.91
CA ASN A 160 -4.10 8.32 16.25
C ASN A 160 -4.14 8.40 14.70
N ILE A 161 -4.72 9.43 14.09
CA ILE A 161 -4.67 9.63 12.64
C ILE A 161 -3.30 10.22 12.27
N ASN A 162 -2.41 9.35 11.80
CA ASN A 162 -0.99 9.65 11.61
C ASN A 162 -0.65 10.14 10.21
N ALA A 163 -1.27 9.53 9.19
CA ALA A 163 -0.88 9.76 7.80
C ALA A 163 -2.06 9.58 6.83
N VAL A 164 -1.82 9.99 5.58
CA VAL A 164 -2.60 9.60 4.42
C VAL A 164 -1.71 8.90 3.39
N LYS A 165 -2.19 7.76 2.85
CA LYS A 165 -1.74 7.20 1.57
C LYS A 165 -2.58 7.84 0.48
N GLU A 166 -1.96 8.69 -0.33
CA GLU A 166 -2.64 9.41 -1.39
C GLU A 166 -2.41 8.75 -2.75
N ALA A 167 -3.49 8.33 -3.37
CA ALA A 167 -3.49 7.62 -4.65
C ALA A 167 -4.53 8.15 -5.66
N CYS A 168 -4.91 9.44 -5.54
CA CYS A 168 -5.83 10.06 -6.50
C CYS A 168 -5.17 10.37 -7.85
N GLY A 169 -3.82 10.34 -7.93
CA GLY A 169 -3.06 10.66 -9.15
C GLY A 169 -2.93 12.16 -9.44
N ASN A 170 -3.44 13.03 -8.59
CA ASN A 170 -3.40 14.48 -8.77
C ASN A 170 -2.39 15.14 -7.81
N ILE A 171 -1.23 15.50 -8.34
CA ILE A 171 -0.15 16.16 -7.56
C ILE A 171 -0.58 17.53 -6.99
N SER A 172 -1.47 18.27 -7.67
CA SER A 172 -2.01 19.50 -7.12
C SER A 172 -2.83 19.23 -5.84
N HIS A 173 -3.61 18.15 -5.80
CA HIS A 173 -4.32 17.73 -4.59
C HIS A 173 -3.35 17.38 -3.43
N VAL A 174 -2.22 16.72 -3.75
CA VAL A 174 -1.17 16.45 -2.75
C VAL A 174 -0.58 17.75 -2.19
N ALA A 175 -0.32 18.75 -3.05
CA ALA A 175 0.17 20.06 -2.62
C ALA A 175 -0.85 20.79 -1.72
N GLU A 176 -2.14 20.71 -2.03
CA GLU A 176 -3.21 21.26 -1.20
C GLU A 176 -3.28 20.56 0.17
N ILE A 177 -3.14 19.24 0.21
CA ILE A 177 -3.06 18.45 1.48
C ILE A 177 -1.86 18.90 2.30
N ALA A 178 -0.66 18.98 1.68
CA ALA A 178 0.55 19.40 2.36
C ALA A 178 0.42 20.83 2.94
N ALA A 179 -0.17 21.76 2.18
CA ALA A 179 -0.41 23.12 2.63
C ALA A 179 -1.44 23.20 3.77
N ALA A 180 -2.51 22.39 3.72
CA ALA A 180 -3.59 22.41 4.71
C ALA A 180 -3.21 21.71 6.02
N CYS A 181 -2.44 20.62 5.95
CA CYS A 181 -2.13 19.78 7.10
C CYS A 181 -0.77 20.10 7.73
N GLY A 182 0.19 20.61 6.95
CA GLY A 182 1.56 20.86 7.43
C GLY A 182 2.14 19.63 8.14
N ASP A 183 2.74 19.86 9.31
CA ASP A 183 3.36 18.81 10.13
C ASP A 183 2.38 17.92 10.91
N SER A 184 1.06 18.17 10.78
CA SER A 184 0.04 17.41 11.53
C SER A 184 -0.32 16.08 10.87
N LEU A 185 0.05 15.86 9.58
CA LEU A 185 -0.26 14.66 8.83
C LEU A 185 0.93 14.25 7.95
N ASN A 186 1.39 13.02 8.06
CA ASN A 186 2.36 12.48 7.12
C ASN A 186 1.68 12.09 5.80
N ILE A 187 2.38 12.19 4.67
CA ILE A 187 1.84 11.84 3.36
C ILE A 187 2.72 10.76 2.73
N TYR A 188 2.10 9.66 2.30
CA TYR A 188 2.74 8.59 1.51
C TYR A 188 2.13 8.54 0.12
N SER A 189 2.95 8.33 -0.91
CA SER A 189 2.43 8.03 -2.24
C SER A 189 1.76 6.66 -2.25
N GLY A 190 0.59 6.59 -2.87
CA GLY A 190 -0.04 5.32 -3.26
C GLY A 190 0.20 4.97 -4.73
N ASN A 191 0.92 5.83 -5.47
CA ASN A 191 1.23 5.71 -6.88
C ASN A 191 2.75 5.64 -7.08
N ASP A 192 3.24 4.54 -7.64
CA ASP A 192 4.66 4.32 -7.86
C ASP A 192 5.29 5.31 -8.86
N ASP A 193 4.52 5.84 -9.80
CA ASP A 193 4.96 6.85 -10.77
C ASP A 193 5.03 8.27 -10.19
N GLN A 194 4.61 8.46 -8.94
CA GLN A 194 4.57 9.76 -8.27
C GLN A 194 5.41 9.81 -6.97
N ILE A 195 6.36 8.89 -6.77
CA ILE A 195 7.21 8.86 -5.57
C ILE A 195 7.96 10.18 -5.43
N VAL A 196 8.80 10.52 -6.38
CA VAL A 196 9.66 11.73 -6.33
C VAL A 196 8.85 13.03 -6.29
N PRO A 197 7.81 13.25 -7.13
CA PRO A 197 6.95 14.41 -7.01
C PRO A 197 6.33 14.58 -5.62
N LEU A 198 5.88 13.50 -5.00
CA LEU A 198 5.28 13.54 -3.66
C LEU A 198 6.35 13.80 -2.57
N LEU A 199 7.53 13.22 -2.68
CA LEU A 199 8.65 13.51 -1.78
C LEU A 199 9.04 14.99 -1.83
N ALA A 200 9.00 15.61 -3.02
CA ALA A 200 9.27 17.05 -3.20
C ALA A 200 8.23 17.94 -2.49
N LEU A 201 7.03 17.42 -2.23
CA LEU A 201 5.98 18.11 -1.46
C LEU A 201 6.02 17.77 0.05
N GLY A 202 7.11 17.16 0.54
CA GLY A 202 7.30 16.84 1.95
C GLY A 202 6.79 15.46 2.36
N GLY A 203 6.45 14.60 1.40
CA GLY A 203 6.06 13.21 1.65
C GLY A 203 7.15 12.40 2.36
N LYS A 204 6.72 11.30 2.98
CA LYS A 204 7.58 10.42 3.78
C LYS A 204 8.00 9.14 3.05
N GLY A 205 7.44 8.89 1.88
CA GLY A 205 7.74 7.70 1.10
C GLY A 205 6.55 7.21 0.27
N VAL A 206 6.54 5.93 -0.03
CA VAL A 206 5.55 5.26 -0.88
C VAL A 206 5.04 3.97 -0.23
N ILE A 207 3.77 3.66 -0.45
CA ILE A 207 3.20 2.32 -0.24
C ILE A 207 2.98 1.71 -1.63
N SER A 208 3.89 0.86 -2.04
CA SER A 208 4.25 0.54 -3.42
C SER A 208 3.71 -0.81 -3.89
N VAL A 209 3.33 -0.91 -5.16
CA VAL A 209 3.13 -2.17 -5.89
C VAL A 209 4.44 -2.63 -6.55
N LEU A 210 5.22 -1.70 -7.10
CA LEU A 210 6.54 -1.96 -7.70
C LEU A 210 7.47 -2.73 -6.75
N SER A 211 7.41 -2.44 -5.45
CA SER A 211 8.21 -3.13 -4.42
C SER A 211 8.03 -4.64 -4.40
N ASN A 212 6.91 -5.20 -4.87
CA ASN A 212 6.74 -6.65 -4.92
C ASN A 212 7.74 -7.33 -5.88
N VAL A 213 8.13 -6.64 -6.97
CA VAL A 213 9.03 -7.18 -8.00
C VAL A 213 10.42 -6.53 -7.99
N ALA A 214 10.57 -5.36 -7.37
CA ALA A 214 11.82 -4.61 -7.31
C ALA A 214 11.99 -3.87 -5.97
N PRO A 215 12.06 -4.61 -4.82
CA PRO A 215 12.06 -4.01 -3.49
C PRO A 215 13.23 -3.05 -3.27
N GLN A 216 14.47 -3.50 -3.48
CA GLN A 216 15.66 -2.68 -3.29
C GLN A 216 15.63 -1.41 -4.17
N TYR A 217 15.22 -1.55 -5.42
CA TYR A 217 15.14 -0.42 -6.34
C TYR A 217 14.14 0.64 -5.86
N THR A 218 12.99 0.20 -5.37
CA THR A 218 11.95 1.11 -4.87
C THR A 218 12.39 1.80 -3.57
N HIS A 219 13.06 1.06 -2.66
CA HIS A 219 13.72 1.64 -1.50
C HIS A 219 14.73 2.71 -1.91
N ASP A 220 15.62 2.40 -2.87
CA ASP A 220 16.70 3.29 -3.28
C ASP A 220 16.18 4.60 -3.87
N ILE A 221 15.04 4.62 -4.58
CA ILE A 221 14.41 5.88 -5.02
C ILE A 221 14.18 6.81 -3.83
N CYS A 222 13.61 6.30 -2.75
CA CYS A 222 13.35 7.08 -1.54
C CYS A 222 14.63 7.41 -0.78
N ALA A 223 15.51 6.43 -0.58
CA ALA A 223 16.75 6.59 0.18
C ALA A 223 17.66 7.66 -0.43
N LYS A 224 17.82 7.66 -1.76
CA LYS A 224 18.60 8.68 -2.48
C LYS A 224 17.98 10.07 -2.35
N TRP A 225 16.66 10.18 -2.42
CA TRP A 225 15.98 11.44 -2.17
C TRP A 225 16.34 12.01 -0.78
N PHE A 226 16.20 11.20 0.26
CA PHE A 226 16.48 11.62 1.64
C PHE A 226 17.98 11.86 1.92
N ALA A 227 18.86 11.22 1.15
CA ALA A 227 20.30 11.50 1.17
C ALA A 227 20.70 12.80 0.45
N GLY A 228 19.74 13.47 -0.23
CA GLY A 228 19.99 14.67 -1.03
C GLY A 228 20.42 14.38 -2.47
N GLU A 229 20.51 13.13 -2.88
CA GLU A 229 20.84 12.68 -4.25
C GLU A 229 19.61 12.74 -5.16
N THR A 230 18.95 13.90 -5.19
CA THR A 230 17.61 14.06 -5.81
C THR A 230 17.60 13.84 -7.32
N ALA A 231 18.70 14.17 -8.01
CA ALA A 231 18.83 13.95 -9.45
C ALA A 231 18.88 12.44 -9.78
N GLU A 232 19.56 11.64 -8.96
CA GLU A 232 19.64 10.19 -9.14
C GLU A 232 18.30 9.53 -8.79
N SER A 233 17.68 9.94 -7.66
CA SER A 233 16.32 9.51 -7.31
C SER A 233 15.32 9.76 -8.45
N LEU A 234 15.36 10.94 -9.08
CA LEU A 234 14.51 11.26 -10.24
C LEU A 234 14.84 10.39 -11.44
N SER A 235 16.11 10.16 -11.74
CA SER A 235 16.54 9.29 -12.83
C SER A 235 16.02 7.85 -12.65
N MET A 236 16.12 7.32 -11.44
CA MET A 236 15.56 6.00 -11.08
C MET A 236 14.05 5.97 -11.23
N GLN A 237 13.34 6.98 -10.70
CA GLN A 237 11.88 7.11 -10.87
C GLN A 237 11.48 7.05 -12.34
N LEU A 238 12.13 7.83 -13.20
CA LEU A 238 11.79 7.91 -14.63
C LEU A 238 12.09 6.59 -15.36
N LYS A 239 13.20 5.91 -15.01
CA LYS A 239 13.52 4.60 -15.55
C LYS A 239 12.49 3.53 -15.18
N ALA A 240 11.86 3.62 -14.02
CA ALA A 240 10.84 2.67 -13.56
C ALA A 240 9.46 2.87 -14.21
N VAL A 241 9.19 4.03 -14.82
CA VAL A 241 7.84 4.36 -15.36
C VAL A 241 7.31 3.32 -16.36
N PRO A 242 8.08 2.76 -17.31
CA PRO A 242 7.57 1.73 -18.22
C PRO A 242 7.10 0.47 -17.48
N LEU A 243 7.88 -0.02 -16.52
CA LEU A 243 7.52 -1.18 -15.69
C LEU A 243 6.29 -0.87 -14.81
N ILE A 244 6.25 0.29 -14.18
CA ILE A 244 5.09 0.73 -13.38
C ILE A 244 3.82 0.71 -14.23
N LYS A 245 3.86 1.30 -15.45
CA LYS A 245 2.71 1.28 -16.37
C LYS A 245 2.27 -0.14 -16.72
N ALA A 246 3.22 -1.06 -16.94
CA ALA A 246 2.89 -2.46 -17.20
C ALA A 246 2.25 -3.16 -16.00
N LEU A 247 2.73 -2.89 -14.78
CA LEU A 247 2.15 -3.41 -13.54
C LEU A 247 0.73 -2.88 -13.25
N PHE A 248 0.29 -1.83 -13.93
CA PHE A 248 -1.05 -1.26 -13.85
C PHE A 248 -1.82 -1.31 -15.19
N ALA A 249 -1.36 -2.14 -16.15
CA ALA A 249 -2.03 -2.32 -17.44
C ALA A 249 -3.37 -3.06 -17.32
N ASP A 250 -3.61 -3.71 -16.21
CA ASP A 250 -4.88 -4.31 -15.81
C ASP A 250 -5.14 -3.99 -14.32
N VAL A 251 -6.27 -4.45 -13.79
CA VAL A 251 -6.64 -4.24 -12.38
C VAL A 251 -5.58 -4.85 -11.46
N ASN A 252 -4.93 -4.00 -10.64
CA ASN A 252 -4.03 -4.48 -9.58
C ASN A 252 -4.83 -5.30 -8.55
N PRO A 253 -4.38 -6.55 -8.18
CA PRO A 253 -3.03 -7.11 -8.31
C PRO A 253 -2.82 -8.08 -9.50
N ILE A 254 -3.69 -8.15 -10.49
CA ILE A 254 -3.55 -9.11 -11.60
C ILE A 254 -2.15 -9.07 -12.23
N PRO A 255 -1.63 -7.90 -12.70
CA PRO A 255 -0.32 -7.86 -13.36
C PRO A 255 0.83 -8.18 -12.40
N VAL A 256 0.81 -7.69 -11.17
CA VAL A 256 1.91 -7.90 -10.23
C VAL A 256 2.03 -9.36 -9.78
N LYS A 257 0.93 -10.07 -9.56
CA LYS A 257 0.98 -11.52 -9.24
C LYS A 257 1.52 -12.33 -10.42
N TRP A 258 1.10 -12.00 -11.64
CA TRP A 258 1.65 -12.61 -12.84
C TRP A 258 3.17 -12.35 -12.95
N ALA A 259 3.60 -11.11 -12.76
CA ALA A 259 5.02 -10.74 -12.81
C ALA A 259 5.84 -11.50 -11.74
N MET A 260 5.34 -11.64 -10.53
CA MET A 260 6.00 -12.40 -9.48
C MET A 260 6.13 -13.90 -9.84
N ASN A 261 5.08 -14.51 -10.43
CA ASN A 261 5.17 -15.89 -10.95
C ASN A 261 6.25 -16.00 -12.04
N ARG A 262 6.38 -15.00 -12.92
CA ARG A 262 7.46 -14.96 -13.95
C ARG A 262 8.85 -14.83 -13.33
N LEU A 263 8.98 -14.24 -12.17
CA LEU A 263 10.23 -14.16 -11.40
C LEU A 263 10.54 -15.43 -10.59
N GLY A 264 9.68 -16.45 -10.66
CA GLY A 264 9.89 -17.73 -9.99
C GLY A 264 9.30 -17.82 -8.58
N TRP A 265 8.47 -16.85 -8.17
CA TRP A 265 7.66 -16.95 -6.98
C TRP A 265 6.46 -17.87 -7.22
N ASN A 266 5.98 -18.53 -6.18
CA ASN A 266 4.72 -19.29 -6.22
C ASN A 266 3.55 -18.39 -5.73
N ALA A 267 3.33 -17.27 -6.43
CA ALA A 267 2.30 -16.29 -6.05
C ALA A 267 0.87 -16.83 -6.29
N GLY A 268 0.72 -17.81 -7.19
CA GLY A 268 -0.58 -18.35 -7.58
C GLY A 268 -1.42 -17.36 -8.39
N ASP A 269 -2.66 -17.74 -8.65
CA ASP A 269 -3.64 -16.89 -9.33
C ASP A 269 -4.38 -15.98 -8.34
N CYS A 270 -5.03 -14.93 -8.86
CA CYS A 270 -5.97 -14.13 -8.08
C CYS A 270 -7.27 -14.91 -7.85
N ARG A 271 -7.96 -14.64 -6.74
CA ARG A 271 -9.34 -15.11 -6.53
C ARG A 271 -10.33 -14.33 -7.40
N LEU A 272 -11.40 -14.98 -7.83
CA LEU A 272 -12.52 -14.29 -8.48
C LEU A 272 -13.03 -13.13 -7.60
N PRO A 273 -13.43 -11.99 -8.19
CA PRO A 273 -13.72 -11.76 -9.61
C PRO A 273 -12.49 -11.47 -10.48
N LEU A 274 -11.28 -11.44 -9.92
CA LEU A 274 -10.07 -11.22 -10.69
C LEU A 274 -9.66 -12.50 -11.42
N VAL A 275 -9.15 -12.32 -12.64
CA VAL A 275 -8.73 -13.43 -13.52
C VAL A 275 -7.29 -13.20 -14.01
N ALA A 276 -6.70 -14.20 -14.66
CA ALA A 276 -5.38 -14.06 -15.26
C ALA A 276 -5.34 -12.90 -16.29
N PRO A 277 -4.21 -12.18 -16.42
CA PRO A 277 -4.10 -11.08 -17.40
C PRO A 277 -4.18 -11.60 -18.81
N SER A 278 -4.71 -10.79 -19.74
CA SER A 278 -4.77 -11.14 -21.17
C SER A 278 -3.39 -11.36 -21.75
N ALA A 279 -3.28 -12.11 -22.86
CA ALA A 279 -2.01 -12.33 -23.55
C ALA A 279 -1.31 -11.01 -23.96
N ALA A 280 -2.06 -9.96 -24.27
CA ALA A 280 -1.51 -8.64 -24.56
C ALA A 280 -0.86 -7.99 -23.33
N VAL A 281 -1.51 -8.07 -22.16
CA VAL A 281 -0.96 -7.56 -20.90
C VAL A 281 0.26 -8.38 -20.47
N GLN A 282 0.24 -9.72 -20.64
CA GLN A 282 1.38 -10.58 -20.36
C GLN A 282 2.60 -10.20 -21.21
N ALA A 283 2.40 -9.98 -22.52
CA ALA A 283 3.48 -9.57 -23.43
C ALA A 283 4.04 -8.18 -23.07
N GLN A 284 3.18 -7.24 -22.67
CA GLN A 284 3.61 -5.92 -22.21
C GLN A 284 4.44 -6.01 -20.93
N LEU A 285 4.02 -6.84 -19.97
CA LEU A 285 4.76 -7.09 -18.73
C LEU A 285 6.12 -7.74 -19.00
N GLU A 286 6.16 -8.78 -19.86
CA GLU A 286 7.39 -9.47 -20.23
C GLU A 286 8.41 -8.47 -20.82
N THR A 287 7.98 -7.65 -21.79
CA THR A 287 8.83 -6.63 -22.39
C THR A 287 9.35 -5.62 -21.35
N ALA A 288 8.45 -5.08 -20.53
CA ALA A 288 8.83 -4.08 -19.52
C ALA A 288 9.78 -4.66 -18.46
N MET A 289 9.59 -5.91 -18.05
CA MET A 289 10.46 -6.60 -17.10
C MET A 289 11.85 -6.88 -17.69
N GLN A 290 11.94 -7.23 -18.98
CA GLN A 290 13.22 -7.41 -19.70
C GLN A 290 13.96 -6.07 -19.83
N GLU A 291 13.28 -5.01 -20.29
CA GLU A 291 13.88 -3.67 -20.43
C GLU A 291 14.34 -3.08 -19.10
N PHE A 292 13.63 -3.38 -18.02
CA PHE A 292 14.01 -2.97 -16.66
C PHE A 292 15.19 -3.78 -16.13
N GLY A 293 15.40 -5.01 -16.61
CA GLY A 293 16.46 -5.93 -16.22
C GLY A 293 16.07 -6.94 -15.13
N LEU A 294 14.77 -7.19 -14.93
CA LEU A 294 14.25 -8.23 -14.04
C LEU A 294 14.27 -9.62 -14.67
N LEU A 295 14.17 -9.69 -16.00
CA LEU A 295 14.25 -10.92 -16.78
C LEU A 295 15.45 -10.87 -17.74
N LYS A 296 16.02 -12.05 -18.06
CA LYS A 296 17.11 -12.22 -19.03
C LYS A 296 16.56 -12.41 -20.44
#